data_a03d30a3a50ee419e1b1b0430b086bcf
#
_entry.id   a03d30a3a50ee419e1b1b0430b086bcf
#
_cell.length_a   1.000
_cell.length_b   1.000
_cell.length_c   1.000
_cell.angle_alpha   90.00
_cell.angle_beta   90.00
_cell.angle_gamma   90.00
#
_symmetry.space_group_name_H-M   'P 1'
#
loop_
_entity.id
_entity.type
_entity.pdbx_description
1 polymer ?
#
loop_
_entity_poly.entity_id
_entity_poly.type
_entity_poly.pdbx_seq_one_letter_code
_entity_poly.pdbx_strand_id
1 'polypeptide(L)'
;MRKFLMAACAAVLGIGLSAGTATAASAWASRTIVVRPGQSIQAAVNRASPGDTVLIKPGVYHQSVQIRTDGITLRGSGDFYGGTVLVPPKSFPKTLCNAAFGPTGVCILAKSVNPKTGAVIRSVRDDTVTGLLVTRFPGNGVFGYGTDGLTVTRVTAINDGDYGISRFVSTRTLFADDVAIGNHEAGFYVGDSPDADTVVRDDQAYGNQFGIFIRHAREVQVTRNRVSGNCQGILVLDDGQRGGAGNVAIVSNTVFRNNKFCAKSEDTPVATQGGGILLLGATFSRVAHNSVTGNSGSQFNSGGIVVLSAKMISQGSNPNFDTIAFNSAFRNHRADLRWDGTGIGVRFVGNVCRTSVPPGLCH
;
A
#
# COMPACT_ATOMS: atom_id res chain seq x y z
N MET A 1 -60.08 -0.74 57.79
CA MET A 1 -60.00 0.39 58.75
C MET A 1 -58.68 1.16 58.52
N ARG A 2 -58.78 2.42 58.52
CA ARG A 2 -57.82 3.51 58.44
C ARG A 2 -57.39 3.94 57.05
N LYS A 3 -58.04 5.07 56.71
CA LYS A 3 -57.72 6.09 55.70
C LYS A 3 -56.44 6.83 56.09
N PHE A 4 -55.59 7.15 55.13
CA PHE A 4 -54.69 8.30 55.27
C PHE A 4 -54.65 9.13 53.98
N LEU A 5 -54.75 10.41 54.20
CA LEU A 5 -54.92 11.51 53.28
C LEU A 5 -53.76 11.69 52.28
N MET A 6 -54.14 12.10 51.08
CA MET A 6 -53.23 12.74 50.09
C MET A 6 -52.91 14.18 50.54
N ALA A 7 -51.63 14.51 50.45
CA ALA A 7 -51.16 15.90 50.40
C ALA A 7 -50.47 16.12 49.08
N ALA A 8 -51.04 16.98 48.26
CA ALA A 8 -50.45 17.40 46.96
C ALA A 8 -49.40 18.47 47.22
N CYS A 9 -48.15 18.19 46.82
CA CYS A 9 -47.11 19.22 46.66
C CYS A 9 -46.96 19.53 45.20
N ALA A 10 -47.36 20.73 44.77
CA ALA A 10 -47.06 21.26 43.45
C ALA A 10 -45.60 21.71 43.39
N ALA A 11 -44.77 21.00 42.64
CA ALA A 11 -43.43 21.43 42.31
C ALA A 11 -43.46 22.17 40.96
N VAL A 12 -43.20 23.47 41.01
CA VAL A 12 -42.99 24.30 39.81
C VAL A 12 -41.61 23.95 39.24
N LEU A 13 -41.57 23.24 38.12
CA LEU A 13 -40.34 23.04 37.31
C LEU A 13 -40.07 24.34 36.52
N GLY A 14 -39.10 25.09 36.96
CA GLY A 14 -38.48 26.15 36.16
C GLY A 14 -37.61 25.53 35.08
N ILE A 15 -38.05 25.58 33.83
CA ILE A 15 -37.22 25.22 32.68
C ILE A 15 -36.27 26.37 32.40
N GLY A 16 -35.04 26.25 32.94
CA GLY A 16 -33.93 27.13 32.53
C GLY A 16 -33.46 26.75 31.14
N LEU A 17 -33.83 27.48 30.11
CA LEU A 17 -33.17 27.42 28.82
C LEU A 17 -31.73 27.96 28.94
N SER A 18 -30.76 27.11 29.16
CA SER A 18 -29.36 27.44 28.91
C SER A 18 -29.15 27.47 27.38
N ALA A 19 -29.12 28.66 26.80
CA ALA A 19 -28.64 28.87 25.44
C ALA A 19 -27.14 28.52 25.40
N GLY A 20 -26.84 27.22 25.11
CA GLY A 20 -25.50 26.80 24.76
C GLY A 20 -25.10 27.51 23.47
N THR A 21 -24.19 28.47 23.56
CA THR A 21 -23.50 28.99 22.36
C THR A 21 -22.73 27.88 21.74
N ALA A 22 -23.33 27.18 20.75
CA ALA A 22 -22.60 26.33 19.83
C ALA A 22 -21.61 27.24 19.09
N THR A 23 -20.36 27.25 19.50
CA THR A 23 -19.28 27.78 18.66
C THR A 23 -19.28 26.98 17.36
N ALA A 24 -19.88 27.57 16.32
CA ALA A 24 -19.76 27.04 14.99
C ALA A 24 -18.25 26.95 14.67
N ALA A 25 -17.70 25.75 14.66
CA ALA A 25 -16.40 25.53 14.07
C ALA A 25 -16.49 26.08 12.65
N SER A 26 -15.83 27.19 12.39
CA SER A 26 -15.75 27.76 11.05
C SER A 26 -15.11 26.71 10.16
N ALA A 27 -15.93 26.05 9.35
CA ALA A 27 -15.44 25.21 8.28
C ALA A 27 -14.63 26.15 7.35
N TRP A 28 -13.32 26.10 7.45
CA TRP A 28 -12.44 26.84 6.56
C TRP A 28 -12.77 26.36 5.14
N ALA A 29 -13.26 27.28 4.30
CA ALA A 29 -13.50 26.95 2.90
C ALA A 29 -12.19 26.47 2.27
N SER A 30 -12.17 25.22 1.77
CA SER A 30 -10.99 24.64 1.14
C SER A 30 -10.58 25.51 -0.05
N ARG A 31 -9.32 25.90 -0.10
CA ARG A 31 -8.75 26.72 -1.17
C ARG A 31 -8.05 25.84 -2.20
N THR A 32 -8.04 26.32 -3.45
CA THR A 32 -7.17 25.73 -4.47
C THR A 32 -5.98 26.65 -4.73
N ILE A 33 -4.77 26.17 -4.43
CA ILE A 33 -3.52 26.84 -4.73
C ILE A 33 -2.99 26.30 -6.04
N VAL A 34 -2.95 27.13 -7.06
CA VAL A 34 -2.54 26.72 -8.43
C VAL A 34 -1.05 26.88 -8.59
N VAL A 35 -0.38 25.82 -9.06
CA VAL A 35 1.05 25.80 -9.42
C VAL A 35 1.19 25.65 -10.93
N ARG A 36 1.94 26.53 -11.59
CA ARG A 36 2.26 26.48 -13.02
C ARG A 36 3.72 26.10 -13.26
N PRO A 37 4.08 25.64 -14.46
CA PRO A 37 5.49 25.40 -14.81
C PRO A 37 6.38 26.58 -14.41
N GLY A 38 7.55 26.25 -13.84
CA GLY A 38 8.50 27.24 -13.29
C GLY A 38 8.21 27.66 -11.85
N GLN A 39 7.06 27.35 -11.28
CA GLN A 39 6.73 27.64 -9.88
C GLN A 39 7.09 26.48 -8.94
N SER A 40 7.30 26.79 -7.66
CA SER A 40 7.62 25.77 -6.65
C SER A 40 6.35 25.12 -6.09
N ILE A 41 6.24 23.79 -6.27
CA ILE A 41 5.20 22.98 -5.67
C ILE A 41 5.36 23.00 -4.15
N GLN A 42 6.61 22.84 -3.64
CA GLN A 42 6.86 22.87 -2.20
C GLN A 42 6.43 24.19 -1.54
N ALA A 43 6.64 25.32 -2.21
CA ALA A 43 6.18 26.61 -1.70
C ALA A 43 4.64 26.70 -1.63
N ALA A 44 3.93 26.06 -2.55
CA ALA A 44 2.49 25.96 -2.50
C ALA A 44 2.02 25.04 -1.36
N VAL A 45 2.64 23.87 -1.20
CA VAL A 45 2.37 22.93 -0.09
C VAL A 45 2.60 23.62 1.26
N ASN A 46 3.68 24.39 1.41
CA ASN A 46 4.01 25.09 2.66
C ASN A 46 2.98 26.19 3.02
N ARG A 47 2.23 26.71 2.06
CA ARG A 47 1.17 27.72 2.28
C ARG A 47 -0.22 27.11 2.43
N ALA A 48 -0.34 25.81 2.14
CA ALA A 48 -1.61 25.12 2.23
C ALA A 48 -1.98 24.86 3.69
N SER A 49 -3.26 25.01 3.98
CA SER A 49 -3.89 24.67 5.25
C SER A 49 -4.64 23.35 5.12
N PRO A 50 -4.99 22.67 6.22
CA PRO A 50 -5.80 21.45 6.17
C PRO A 50 -7.06 21.63 5.32
N GLY A 51 -7.28 20.69 4.40
CA GLY A 51 -8.38 20.71 3.43
C GLY A 51 -8.08 21.43 2.11
N ASP A 52 -6.95 22.12 1.99
CA ASP A 52 -6.58 22.81 0.74
C ASP A 52 -6.13 21.83 -0.36
N THR A 53 -6.36 22.22 -1.60
CA THR A 53 -5.87 21.52 -2.79
C THR A 53 -4.71 22.31 -3.41
N VAL A 54 -3.57 21.66 -3.61
CA VAL A 54 -2.47 22.15 -4.45
C VAL A 54 -2.64 21.56 -5.84
N LEU A 55 -3.15 22.38 -6.78
CA LEU A 55 -3.41 21.98 -8.16
C LEU A 55 -2.20 22.30 -9.05
N ILE A 56 -1.54 21.26 -9.51
CA ILE A 56 -0.37 21.37 -10.38
C ILE A 56 -0.83 21.29 -11.85
N LYS A 57 -0.62 22.36 -12.60
CA LYS A 57 -0.98 22.44 -14.03
C LYS A 57 -0.07 21.53 -14.87
N PRO A 58 -0.49 21.19 -16.11
CA PRO A 58 0.34 20.39 -17.01
C PRO A 58 1.75 20.97 -17.18
N GLY A 59 2.74 20.09 -17.21
CA GLY A 59 4.16 20.46 -17.40
C GLY A 59 5.10 19.51 -16.67
N VAL A 60 6.40 19.71 -16.91
CA VAL A 60 7.50 18.95 -16.27
C VAL A 60 8.06 19.77 -15.11
N TYR A 61 8.12 19.14 -13.95
CA TYR A 61 8.57 19.76 -12.69
C TYR A 61 9.77 19.00 -12.13
N HIS A 62 10.93 19.63 -12.14
CA HIS A 62 12.17 19.10 -11.55
C HIS A 62 12.17 19.35 -10.05
N GLN A 63 11.32 18.64 -9.30
CA GLN A 63 11.07 18.90 -7.89
C GLN A 63 10.82 17.61 -7.10
N SER A 64 11.24 17.61 -5.84
CA SER A 64 10.88 16.66 -4.80
C SER A 64 10.01 17.40 -3.77
N VAL A 65 8.92 16.80 -3.36
CA VAL A 65 7.87 17.45 -2.54
C VAL A 65 7.67 16.68 -1.24
N GLN A 66 7.65 17.40 -0.10
CA GLN A 66 7.33 16.83 1.20
C GLN A 66 6.04 17.43 1.75
N ILE A 67 5.10 16.58 2.18
CA ILE A 67 3.84 16.95 2.84
C ILE A 67 3.90 16.49 4.29
N ARG A 68 3.53 17.38 5.23
CA ARG A 68 3.43 17.11 6.68
C ARG A 68 2.22 17.80 7.32
N THR A 69 1.36 18.37 6.51
CA THR A 69 0.12 19.06 6.94
C THR A 69 -1.05 18.15 6.63
N ASP A 70 -1.96 17.97 7.57
CA ASP A 70 -3.13 17.11 7.40
C ASP A 70 -4.05 17.59 6.27
N GLY A 71 -4.69 16.64 5.59
CA GLY A 71 -5.78 16.90 4.66
C GLY A 71 -5.37 17.65 3.40
N ILE A 72 -4.10 17.59 3.00
CA ILE A 72 -3.65 18.21 1.74
C ILE A 72 -3.99 17.30 0.57
N THR A 73 -4.63 17.88 -0.44
CA THR A 73 -4.76 17.24 -1.75
C THR A 73 -3.70 17.78 -2.69
N LEU A 74 -2.69 16.97 -3.02
CA LEU A 74 -1.76 17.24 -4.10
C LEU A 74 -2.33 16.67 -5.40
N ARG A 75 -2.83 17.54 -6.29
CA ARG A 75 -3.50 17.14 -7.52
C ARG A 75 -2.77 17.63 -8.75
N GLY A 76 -2.34 16.69 -9.57
CA GLY A 76 -1.88 16.95 -10.94
C GLY A 76 -3.02 17.13 -11.93
N SER A 77 -2.68 17.30 -13.20
CA SER A 77 -3.59 17.48 -14.32
C SER A 77 -3.56 16.31 -15.31
N GLY A 78 -3.17 15.14 -14.85
CA GLY A 78 -3.04 13.88 -15.58
C GLY A 78 -1.76 13.14 -15.23
N ASP A 79 -1.83 11.82 -15.19
CA ASP A 79 -0.79 10.88 -14.83
C ASP A 79 -0.04 10.28 -16.03
N PHE A 80 0.05 11.05 -17.11
CA PHE A 80 0.67 10.69 -18.38
C PHE A 80 1.59 11.80 -18.90
N TYR A 81 2.44 11.47 -19.87
CA TYR A 81 3.25 12.48 -20.56
C TYR A 81 2.34 13.47 -21.30
N GLY A 82 2.46 14.75 -20.94
CA GLY A 82 1.55 15.83 -21.36
C GLY A 82 0.62 16.31 -20.23
N GLY A 83 0.46 15.52 -19.17
CA GLY A 83 -0.15 15.94 -17.91
C GLY A 83 0.86 16.60 -16.97
N THR A 84 0.76 16.30 -15.66
CA THR A 84 1.71 16.76 -14.65
C THR A 84 2.80 15.71 -14.44
N VAL A 85 4.05 16.05 -14.74
CA VAL A 85 5.19 15.12 -14.65
C VAL A 85 6.20 15.64 -13.62
N LEU A 86 6.45 14.86 -12.57
CA LEU A 86 7.51 15.08 -11.60
C LEU A 86 8.74 14.26 -11.99
N VAL A 87 9.88 14.93 -12.05
CA VAL A 87 11.18 14.33 -12.31
C VAL A 87 12.21 14.81 -11.29
N PRO A 88 13.33 14.11 -11.08
CA PRO A 88 14.36 14.52 -10.14
C PRO A 88 14.86 15.94 -10.38
N PRO A 89 15.04 16.75 -9.32
CA PRO A 89 15.75 18.01 -9.42
C PRO A 89 17.25 17.78 -9.60
N LYS A 90 17.97 18.76 -10.09
CA LYS A 90 19.44 18.72 -10.18
C LYS A 90 20.11 18.53 -8.80
N SER A 91 19.47 19.04 -7.76
CA SER A 91 19.89 18.90 -6.36
C SER A 91 18.64 18.71 -5.49
N PHE A 92 18.63 17.65 -4.69
CA PHE A 92 17.52 17.36 -3.80
C PHE A 92 17.48 18.31 -2.61
N PRO A 93 16.32 18.81 -2.23
CA PRO A 93 16.18 19.65 -1.04
C PRO A 93 16.51 18.81 0.22
N LYS A 94 17.15 19.49 1.20
CA LYS A 94 17.46 18.89 2.51
C LYS A 94 16.19 18.78 3.37
N THR A 95 15.29 17.90 2.98
CA THR A 95 14.09 17.58 3.76
C THR A 95 14.35 16.41 4.69
N LEU A 96 13.51 16.25 5.72
CA LEU A 96 13.56 15.07 6.60
C LEU A 96 13.36 13.78 5.81
N CYS A 97 12.49 13.82 4.81
CA CYS A 97 12.21 12.66 3.97
C CYS A 97 13.44 12.24 3.16
N ASN A 98 14.03 13.15 2.40
CA ASN A 98 15.20 12.84 1.57
C ASN A 98 16.42 12.43 2.41
N ALA A 99 16.53 12.95 3.62
CA ALA A 99 17.62 12.60 4.54
C ALA A 99 17.46 11.20 5.16
N ALA A 100 16.22 10.79 5.46
CA ALA A 100 15.96 9.54 6.14
C ALA A 100 15.67 8.35 5.20
N PHE A 101 15.02 8.62 4.05
CA PHE A 101 14.48 7.58 3.16
C PHE A 101 14.99 7.70 1.71
N GLY A 102 15.97 8.56 1.47
CA GLY A 102 16.54 8.79 0.13
C GLY A 102 15.72 9.72 -0.76
N PRO A 103 16.28 10.06 -1.92
CA PRO A 103 15.69 11.01 -2.86
C PRO A 103 14.35 10.56 -3.43
N THR A 104 13.26 11.16 -2.99
CA THR A 104 11.88 10.75 -3.25
C THR A 104 11.11 11.83 -4.04
N GLY A 105 10.18 11.41 -4.89
CA GLY A 105 9.33 12.30 -5.68
C GLY A 105 8.32 13.07 -4.83
N VAL A 106 7.36 12.35 -4.26
CA VAL A 106 6.38 12.89 -3.32
C VAL A 106 6.47 12.11 -2.02
N CYS A 107 6.75 12.79 -0.93
CA CYS A 107 6.84 12.20 0.40
C CYS A 107 5.79 12.77 1.34
N ILE A 108 4.99 11.90 1.91
CA ILE A 108 3.99 12.21 2.94
C ILE A 108 4.54 11.68 4.26
N LEU A 109 5.00 12.57 5.13
CA LEU A 109 5.75 12.21 6.33
C LEU A 109 5.00 12.60 7.60
N ALA A 110 5.00 11.70 8.56
CA ALA A 110 4.49 11.94 9.91
C ALA A 110 4.92 13.31 10.47
N LYS A 111 4.05 13.94 11.24
CA LYS A 111 4.32 15.25 11.87
C LYS A 111 5.47 15.18 12.87
N SER A 112 5.60 14.05 13.55
CA SER A 112 6.74 13.80 14.43
C SER A 112 7.07 12.31 14.51
N VAL A 113 8.36 12.01 14.51
CA VAL A 113 8.94 10.69 14.71
C VAL A 113 10.01 10.77 15.80
N ASN A 114 10.20 9.69 16.51
CA ASN A 114 11.32 9.58 17.44
C ASN A 114 12.63 9.48 16.63
N PRO A 115 13.57 10.41 16.76
CA PRO A 115 14.78 10.44 15.92
C PRO A 115 15.73 9.27 16.19
N LYS A 116 15.59 8.57 17.33
CA LYS A 116 16.45 7.43 17.68
C LYS A 116 15.89 6.10 17.18
N THR A 117 14.57 5.96 17.17
CA THR A 117 13.91 4.66 16.88
C THR A 117 13.10 4.65 15.58
N GLY A 118 12.87 5.81 14.96
CA GLY A 118 11.96 5.95 13.83
C GLY A 118 10.48 5.84 14.20
N ALA A 119 10.14 5.54 15.46
CA ALA A 119 8.75 5.35 15.87
C ALA A 119 7.90 6.61 15.63
N VAL A 120 6.75 6.44 15.02
CA VAL A 120 5.79 7.51 14.76
C VAL A 120 5.18 7.97 16.09
N ILE A 121 5.33 9.26 16.40
CA ILE A 121 4.73 9.89 17.59
C ILE A 121 3.40 10.55 17.20
N ARG A 122 3.36 11.20 16.03
CA ARG A 122 2.17 11.89 15.54
C ARG A 122 2.09 11.75 14.02
N SER A 123 1.08 11.03 13.56
CA SER A 123 0.79 10.82 12.13
C SER A 123 0.40 12.14 11.41
N VAL A 124 0.62 12.17 10.12
CA VAL A 124 -0.05 13.08 9.19
C VAL A 124 -1.31 12.40 8.69
N ARG A 125 -2.41 13.14 8.48
CA ARG A 125 -3.73 12.55 8.27
C ARG A 125 -4.43 13.02 7.02
N ASP A 126 -5.17 12.07 6.41
CA ASP A 126 -6.17 12.31 5.36
C ASP A 126 -5.64 13.07 4.14
N ASP A 127 -4.37 12.80 3.77
CA ASP A 127 -3.73 13.38 2.60
C ASP A 127 -4.06 12.60 1.32
N THR A 128 -4.14 13.32 0.21
CA THR A 128 -4.41 12.74 -1.10
C THR A 128 -3.33 13.15 -2.11
N VAL A 129 -2.81 12.18 -2.87
CA VAL A 129 -1.97 12.40 -4.04
C VAL A 129 -2.69 11.84 -5.25
N THR A 130 -2.93 12.66 -6.28
CA THR A 130 -3.74 12.21 -7.42
C THR A 130 -3.38 12.87 -8.75
N GLY A 131 -3.53 12.13 -9.85
CA GLY A 131 -3.52 12.66 -11.20
C GLY A 131 -2.15 13.20 -11.66
N LEU A 132 -1.04 12.53 -11.33
CA LEU A 132 0.30 12.94 -11.73
C LEU A 132 1.20 11.75 -12.07
N LEU A 133 2.19 11.99 -12.89
CA LEU A 133 3.25 11.04 -13.22
C LEU A 133 4.52 11.41 -12.44
N VAL A 134 5.08 10.42 -11.75
CA VAL A 134 6.39 10.51 -11.05
C VAL A 134 7.36 9.56 -11.73
N THR A 135 8.58 10.02 -12.02
CA THR A 135 9.50 9.13 -12.77
C THR A 135 10.96 9.41 -12.49
N ARG A 136 11.75 8.32 -12.47
CA ARG A 136 13.22 8.32 -12.39
C ARG A 136 13.81 8.93 -11.12
N PHE A 137 13.07 8.94 -10.02
CA PHE A 137 13.65 9.28 -8.73
C PHE A 137 14.62 8.19 -8.27
N PRO A 138 15.80 8.53 -7.71
CA PRO A 138 16.75 7.52 -7.23
C PRO A 138 16.25 6.65 -6.07
N GLY A 139 15.30 7.14 -5.29
CA GLY A 139 14.56 6.39 -4.29
C GLY A 139 13.12 6.11 -4.75
N ASN A 140 12.15 6.58 -3.99
CA ASN A 140 10.74 6.28 -4.21
C ASN A 140 10.04 7.28 -5.13
N GLY A 141 9.04 6.83 -5.87
CA GLY A 141 8.12 7.72 -6.60
C GLY A 141 7.20 8.46 -5.63
N VAL A 142 6.26 7.76 -5.00
CA VAL A 142 5.40 8.27 -3.91
C VAL A 142 5.66 7.45 -2.65
N PHE A 143 5.90 8.12 -1.54
CA PHE A 143 6.29 7.50 -0.28
C PHE A 143 5.49 8.07 0.90
N GLY A 144 4.83 7.20 1.65
CA GLY A 144 4.15 7.52 2.91
C GLY A 144 4.86 6.92 4.11
N TYR A 145 5.12 7.72 5.15
CA TYR A 145 5.64 7.21 6.42
C TYR A 145 4.87 7.80 7.60
N GLY A 146 4.25 6.95 8.39
CA GLY A 146 3.44 7.37 9.53
C GLY A 146 2.21 8.17 9.11
N THR A 147 1.56 7.75 8.03
CA THR A 147 0.32 8.35 7.55
C THR A 147 -0.90 7.64 8.15
N ASP A 148 -1.99 8.34 8.29
CA ASP A 148 -3.28 7.83 8.74
C ASP A 148 -4.37 8.39 7.80
N GLY A 149 -4.87 7.56 6.86
CA GLY A 149 -5.84 7.98 5.83
C GLY A 149 -5.21 8.47 4.52
N LEU A 150 -4.00 7.99 4.16
CA LEU A 150 -3.39 8.33 2.87
C LEU A 150 -4.18 7.74 1.71
N THR A 151 -4.49 8.58 0.72
CA THR A 151 -5.09 8.16 -0.55
C THR A 151 -4.14 8.50 -1.71
N VAL A 152 -3.78 7.49 -2.51
CA VAL A 152 -3.07 7.67 -3.79
C VAL A 152 -3.96 7.13 -4.88
N THR A 153 -4.26 7.95 -5.89
CA THR A 153 -5.14 7.54 -6.98
C THR A 153 -4.76 8.19 -8.30
N ARG A 154 -4.83 7.41 -9.39
CA ARG A 154 -4.49 7.91 -10.73
C ARG A 154 -3.09 8.53 -10.74
N VAL A 155 -2.15 7.84 -10.13
CA VAL A 155 -0.73 8.16 -10.16
C VAL A 155 -0.02 7.11 -11.00
N THR A 156 0.86 7.57 -11.88
CA THR A 156 1.77 6.69 -12.61
C THR A 156 3.19 6.87 -12.07
N ALA A 157 3.80 5.79 -11.56
CA ALA A 157 5.17 5.76 -11.04
C ALA A 157 6.06 4.91 -11.95
N ILE A 158 7.09 5.51 -12.57
CA ILE A 158 7.88 4.83 -13.62
C ILE A 158 9.37 4.91 -13.36
N ASN A 159 10.04 3.73 -13.34
CA ASN A 159 11.51 3.62 -13.28
C ASN A 159 12.11 4.36 -12.09
N ASP A 160 11.48 4.30 -10.94
CA ASP A 160 12.03 4.82 -9.69
C ASP A 160 13.02 3.80 -9.10
N GLY A 161 14.03 4.30 -8.38
CA GLY A 161 15.18 3.51 -7.94
C GLY A 161 14.90 2.57 -6.78
N ASP A 162 13.71 2.65 -6.19
CA ASP A 162 13.26 1.79 -5.11
C ASP A 162 11.80 1.41 -5.36
N TYR A 163 10.83 1.95 -4.62
CA TYR A 163 9.40 1.67 -4.79
C TYR A 163 8.71 2.71 -5.70
N GLY A 164 7.74 2.26 -6.51
CA GLY A 164 6.87 3.16 -7.24
C GLY A 164 5.95 3.94 -6.31
N ILE A 165 5.05 3.23 -5.62
CA ILE A 165 4.11 3.78 -4.63
C ILE A 165 4.20 2.94 -3.36
N SER A 166 4.56 3.57 -2.26
CA SER A 166 4.88 2.86 -1.02
C SER A 166 4.35 3.56 0.23
N ARG A 167 4.13 2.76 1.28
CA ARG A 167 3.81 3.27 2.59
C ARG A 167 4.36 2.36 3.69
N PHE A 168 4.83 2.98 4.79
CA PHE A 168 5.43 2.34 5.95
C PHE A 168 4.84 2.88 7.23
N VAL A 169 4.70 2.04 8.25
CA VAL A 169 4.26 2.44 9.61
C VAL A 169 3.01 3.31 9.56
N SER A 170 2.04 2.93 8.71
CA SER A 170 0.87 3.75 8.37
C SER A 170 -0.41 2.94 8.51
N THR A 171 -1.56 3.59 8.51
CA THR A 171 -2.88 2.95 8.58
C THR A 171 -3.89 3.63 7.67
N ARG A 172 -5.04 2.99 7.41
CA ARG A 172 -6.16 3.50 6.61
C ARG A 172 -5.72 4.04 5.24
N THR A 173 -4.98 3.22 4.49
CA THR A 173 -4.43 3.64 3.20
C THR A 173 -5.25 3.10 2.03
N LEU A 174 -5.42 3.91 1.00
CA LEU A 174 -5.98 3.52 -0.29
C LEU A 174 -4.97 3.79 -1.41
N PHE A 175 -4.61 2.74 -2.17
CA PHE A 175 -4.01 2.83 -3.50
C PHE A 175 -5.06 2.36 -4.50
N ALA A 176 -5.41 3.18 -5.50
CA ALA A 176 -6.44 2.82 -6.44
C ALA A 176 -6.29 3.50 -7.81
N ASP A 177 -6.52 2.73 -8.87
CA ASP A 177 -6.44 3.21 -10.25
C ASP A 177 -5.05 3.76 -10.61
N ASP A 178 -4.00 3.21 -9.97
CA ASP A 178 -2.61 3.62 -10.13
C ASP A 178 -1.85 2.68 -11.09
N VAL A 179 -0.72 3.16 -11.60
CA VAL A 179 0.15 2.39 -12.49
C VAL A 179 1.60 2.47 -12.01
N ALA A 180 2.24 1.32 -11.75
CA ALA A 180 3.64 1.25 -11.33
C ALA A 180 4.46 0.40 -12.29
N ILE A 181 5.42 1.02 -12.99
CA ILE A 181 6.17 0.39 -14.10
C ILE A 181 7.67 0.46 -13.89
N GLY A 182 8.34 -0.69 -13.94
CA GLY A 182 9.80 -0.77 -14.04
C GLY A 182 10.56 -0.23 -12.84
N ASN A 183 9.92 -0.11 -11.67
CA ASN A 183 10.58 0.32 -10.45
C ASN A 183 11.53 -0.77 -9.94
N HIS A 184 12.62 -0.36 -9.28
CA HIS A 184 13.72 -1.26 -8.98
C HIS A 184 13.32 -2.38 -8.01
N GLU A 185 12.57 -2.07 -6.97
CA GLU A 185 12.07 -3.07 -6.02
C GLU A 185 10.58 -3.35 -6.26
N ALA A 186 9.64 -2.65 -5.64
CA ALA A 186 8.24 -2.95 -5.83
C ALA A 186 7.46 -1.86 -6.57
N GLY A 187 6.45 -2.30 -7.36
CA GLY A 187 5.47 -1.37 -7.91
C GLY A 187 4.66 -0.71 -6.79
N PHE A 188 4.04 -1.55 -5.95
CA PHE A 188 3.30 -1.13 -4.76
C PHE A 188 3.88 -1.82 -3.52
N TYR A 189 4.11 -1.05 -2.46
CA TYR A 189 4.63 -1.58 -1.21
C TYR A 189 3.76 -1.18 0.00
N VAL A 190 3.46 -2.16 0.83
CA VAL A 190 2.74 -1.99 2.11
C VAL A 190 3.56 -2.66 3.20
N GLY A 191 4.17 -1.87 4.09
CA GLY A 191 5.11 -2.42 5.06
C GLY A 191 5.02 -1.88 6.47
N ASP A 192 5.58 -2.66 7.39
CA ASP A 192 5.85 -2.34 8.79
C ASP A 192 4.63 -1.81 9.55
N SER A 193 3.47 -2.44 9.31
CA SER A 193 2.19 -1.95 9.81
C SER A 193 1.30 -3.11 10.27
N PRO A 194 1.35 -3.49 11.55
CA PRO A 194 0.48 -4.52 12.10
C PRO A 194 -1.02 -4.22 11.96
N ASP A 195 -1.38 -2.92 11.98
CA ASP A 195 -2.75 -2.42 11.81
C ASP A 195 -2.82 -1.60 10.51
N ALA A 196 -2.58 -2.26 9.38
CA ALA A 196 -2.43 -1.56 8.10
C ALA A 196 -3.74 -0.94 7.61
N ASP A 197 -4.86 -1.64 7.73
CA ASP A 197 -6.16 -1.22 7.20
C ASP A 197 -6.00 -0.60 5.80
N THR A 198 -5.44 -1.38 4.89
CA THR A 198 -5.00 -0.90 3.58
C THR A 198 -5.74 -1.60 2.45
N VAL A 199 -6.15 -0.83 1.46
CA VAL A 199 -6.73 -1.33 0.21
C VAL A 199 -5.81 -0.97 -0.96
N VAL A 200 -5.44 -1.98 -1.77
CA VAL A 200 -4.70 -1.87 -3.04
C VAL A 200 -5.61 -2.43 -4.11
N ARG A 201 -6.19 -1.58 -4.96
CA ARG A 201 -7.24 -2.05 -5.87
C ARG A 201 -7.25 -1.35 -7.22
N ASP A 202 -7.66 -2.09 -8.24
CA ASP A 202 -7.81 -1.59 -9.60
C ASP A 202 -6.50 -1.04 -10.19
N ASP A 203 -5.35 -1.46 -9.63
CA ASP A 203 -4.01 -1.00 -9.97
C ASP A 203 -3.33 -1.88 -11.01
N GLN A 204 -2.30 -1.34 -11.66
CA GLN A 204 -1.46 -2.05 -12.61
C GLN A 204 0.00 -2.03 -12.15
N ALA A 205 0.61 -3.21 -11.98
CA ALA A 205 2.02 -3.36 -11.64
C ALA A 205 2.76 -4.17 -12.72
N TYR A 206 3.76 -3.57 -13.34
CA TYR A 206 4.36 -4.16 -14.50
C TYR A 206 5.88 -3.92 -14.57
N GLY A 207 6.66 -4.98 -14.80
CA GLY A 207 8.11 -4.87 -15.03
C GLY A 207 8.97 -4.55 -13.79
N ASN A 208 8.41 -4.51 -12.59
CA ASN A 208 9.12 -4.28 -11.33
C ASN A 208 9.85 -5.56 -10.86
N GLN A 209 10.56 -5.53 -9.74
CA GLN A 209 11.00 -6.76 -9.08
C GLN A 209 9.79 -7.46 -8.45
N PHE A 210 9.04 -6.77 -7.58
CA PHE A 210 7.76 -7.22 -7.05
C PHE A 210 6.63 -6.35 -7.62
N GLY A 211 5.54 -6.96 -8.08
CA GLY A 211 4.39 -6.18 -8.53
C GLY A 211 3.71 -5.48 -7.36
N ILE A 212 3.21 -6.27 -6.39
CA ILE A 212 2.65 -5.80 -5.12
C ILE A 212 3.37 -6.56 -4.00
N PHE A 213 3.97 -5.84 -3.07
CA PHE A 213 4.74 -6.41 -1.97
C PHE A 213 4.17 -5.96 -0.61
N ILE A 214 3.74 -6.93 0.18
CA ILE A 214 3.22 -6.75 1.53
C ILE A 214 4.21 -7.41 2.48
N ARG A 215 4.79 -6.64 3.40
CA ARG A 215 5.83 -7.12 4.31
C ARG A 215 5.60 -6.58 5.72
N HIS A 216 5.55 -7.46 6.73
CA HIS A 216 5.25 -7.09 8.13
C HIS A 216 3.99 -6.23 8.26
N ALA A 217 2.96 -6.55 7.49
CA ALA A 217 1.70 -5.84 7.48
C ALA A 217 0.53 -6.81 7.57
N ARG A 218 -0.53 -6.37 8.22
CA ARG A 218 -1.78 -7.12 8.40
C ARG A 218 -2.95 -6.24 8.00
N GLU A 219 -4.13 -6.86 7.79
CA GLU A 219 -5.36 -6.16 7.41
C GLU A 219 -5.23 -5.42 6.07
N VAL A 220 -4.74 -6.16 5.06
CA VAL A 220 -4.55 -5.63 3.70
C VAL A 220 -5.50 -6.33 2.74
N GLN A 221 -6.17 -5.55 1.90
CA GLN A 221 -6.99 -6.03 0.79
C GLN A 221 -6.31 -5.70 -0.54
N VAL A 222 -6.07 -6.73 -1.36
CA VAL A 222 -5.47 -6.62 -2.70
C VAL A 222 -6.50 -7.13 -3.70
N THR A 223 -7.18 -6.25 -4.41
CA THR A 223 -8.35 -6.64 -5.20
C THR A 223 -8.37 -6.02 -6.59
N ARG A 224 -8.75 -6.84 -7.59
CA ARG A 224 -8.94 -6.43 -9.00
C ARG A 224 -7.72 -5.77 -9.64
N ASN A 225 -6.53 -6.08 -9.16
CA ASN A 225 -5.29 -5.59 -9.75
C ASN A 225 -4.87 -6.41 -10.96
N ARG A 226 -4.11 -5.78 -11.86
CA ARG A 226 -3.48 -6.41 -13.00
C ARG A 226 -1.95 -6.40 -12.81
N VAL A 227 -1.36 -7.59 -12.62
CA VAL A 227 0.04 -7.72 -12.21
C VAL A 227 0.78 -8.62 -13.19
N SER A 228 1.77 -8.07 -13.91
CA SER A 228 2.45 -8.85 -14.97
C SER A 228 3.89 -8.40 -15.25
N GLY A 229 4.69 -9.28 -15.83
CA GLY A 229 6.05 -8.95 -16.28
C GLY A 229 7.04 -8.61 -15.16
N ASN A 230 6.69 -8.82 -13.91
CA ASN A 230 7.58 -8.64 -12.75
C ASN A 230 8.44 -9.90 -12.53
N CYS A 231 9.38 -9.86 -11.62
CA CYS A 231 10.08 -11.07 -11.17
C CYS A 231 9.18 -11.92 -10.29
N GLN A 232 8.34 -11.25 -9.47
CA GLN A 232 7.24 -11.84 -8.71
C GLN A 232 6.00 -10.93 -8.79
N GLY A 233 4.82 -11.54 -8.87
CA GLY A 233 3.58 -10.80 -8.99
C GLY A 233 3.15 -10.16 -7.67
N ILE A 234 2.50 -10.94 -6.79
CA ILE A 234 2.04 -10.49 -5.48
C ILE A 234 2.76 -11.30 -4.40
N LEU A 235 3.43 -10.64 -3.47
CA LEU A 235 4.17 -11.27 -2.38
C LEU A 235 3.64 -10.79 -1.03
N VAL A 236 3.35 -11.74 -0.13
CA VAL A 236 3.16 -11.51 1.31
C VAL A 236 4.30 -12.17 2.04
N LEU A 237 5.09 -11.42 2.79
CA LEU A 237 6.28 -11.91 3.49
C LEU A 237 6.27 -11.58 4.97
N ASP A 238 6.36 -12.62 5.78
CA ASP A 238 6.76 -12.54 7.19
C ASP A 238 8.20 -13.05 7.34
N ASP A 239 9.17 -12.17 7.44
CA ASP A 239 10.57 -12.52 7.61
C ASP A 239 11.05 -12.46 9.07
N GLY A 240 10.11 -12.48 10.02
CA GLY A 240 10.38 -12.60 11.47
C GLY A 240 10.47 -11.28 12.22
N GLN A 241 10.19 -10.16 11.56
CA GLN A 241 10.09 -8.90 12.28
C GLN A 241 8.78 -8.80 13.09
N ARG A 242 8.80 -7.96 14.11
CA ARG A 242 7.67 -7.78 15.01
C ARG A 242 6.41 -7.36 14.27
N GLY A 243 5.29 -8.03 14.54
CA GLY A 243 4.00 -7.79 13.93
C GLY A 243 3.63 -8.86 12.89
N GLY A 244 4.63 -9.48 12.26
CA GLY A 244 4.41 -10.51 11.24
C GLY A 244 3.65 -10.02 10.02
N ALA A 245 3.33 -10.92 9.10
CA ALA A 245 2.49 -10.64 7.94
C ALA A 245 1.29 -11.59 7.92
N GLY A 246 0.09 -11.08 7.61
CA GLY A 246 -1.09 -11.92 7.54
C GLY A 246 -2.39 -11.16 7.58
N ASN A 247 -3.51 -11.88 7.71
CA ASN A 247 -4.84 -11.30 7.55
C ASN A 247 -4.94 -10.46 6.25
N VAL A 248 -4.39 -11.04 5.15
CA VAL A 248 -4.35 -10.42 3.83
C VAL A 248 -5.38 -11.09 2.93
N ALA A 249 -6.24 -10.31 2.31
CA ALA A 249 -7.19 -10.79 1.33
C ALA A 249 -6.72 -10.45 -0.09
N ILE A 250 -6.28 -11.44 -0.87
CA ILE A 250 -5.88 -11.32 -2.28
C ILE A 250 -7.00 -11.89 -3.13
N VAL A 251 -7.85 -11.03 -3.68
CA VAL A 251 -9.12 -11.46 -4.30
C VAL A 251 -9.34 -10.83 -5.67
N SER A 252 -9.75 -11.65 -6.63
CA SER A 252 -10.14 -11.20 -7.98
C SER A 252 -9.05 -10.48 -8.77
N ASN A 253 -7.78 -10.78 -8.54
CA ASN A 253 -6.67 -10.22 -9.29
C ASN A 253 -6.38 -11.04 -10.56
N THR A 254 -5.79 -10.39 -11.57
CA THR A 254 -5.24 -11.02 -12.77
C THR A 254 -3.71 -10.95 -12.72
N VAL A 255 -3.07 -12.08 -12.48
CA VAL A 255 -1.61 -12.19 -12.25
C VAL A 255 -0.98 -13.08 -13.31
N PHE A 256 -0.17 -12.53 -14.21
CA PHE A 256 0.29 -13.31 -15.35
C PHE A 256 1.68 -12.92 -15.84
N ARG A 257 2.39 -13.94 -16.37
CA ARG A 257 3.71 -13.76 -17.01
C ARG A 257 4.70 -12.94 -16.19
N ASN A 258 4.74 -13.14 -14.87
CA ASN A 258 5.75 -12.55 -14.00
C ASN A 258 7.06 -13.35 -14.12
N ASN A 259 7.72 -13.26 -15.27
CA ASN A 259 8.81 -14.12 -15.70
C ASN A 259 10.17 -13.43 -15.76
N LYS A 260 10.23 -12.14 -15.42
CA LYS A 260 11.49 -11.40 -15.33
C LYS A 260 12.39 -12.06 -14.28
N PHE A 261 13.68 -12.19 -14.60
CA PHE A 261 14.68 -12.64 -13.62
C PHE A 261 15.27 -11.44 -12.88
N CYS A 262 15.27 -11.51 -11.56
CA CYS A 262 15.96 -10.58 -10.69
C CYS A 262 17.00 -11.33 -9.85
N ALA A 263 18.25 -10.94 -9.98
CA ALA A 263 19.32 -11.47 -9.16
C ALA A 263 19.12 -11.11 -7.68
N LYS A 264 19.78 -11.86 -6.80
CA LYS A 264 19.85 -11.46 -5.39
C LYS A 264 20.52 -10.10 -5.24
N SER A 265 20.08 -9.33 -4.27
CA SER A 265 20.65 -8.04 -3.87
C SER A 265 20.86 -8.01 -2.36
N GLU A 266 21.32 -6.89 -1.83
CA GLU A 266 21.42 -6.67 -0.40
C GLU A 266 20.03 -6.73 0.27
N ASP A 267 19.02 -6.12 -0.36
CA ASP A 267 17.64 -6.07 0.15
C ASP A 267 16.84 -7.36 -0.12
N THR A 268 17.24 -8.11 -1.15
CA THR A 268 16.57 -9.36 -1.54
C THR A 268 17.60 -10.49 -1.58
N PRO A 269 17.78 -11.26 -0.48
CA PRO A 269 18.88 -12.22 -0.33
C PRO A 269 18.79 -13.44 -1.25
N VAL A 270 17.70 -13.59 -1.98
CA VAL A 270 17.47 -14.69 -2.92
C VAL A 270 17.07 -14.18 -4.29
N ALA A 271 17.51 -14.87 -5.35
CA ALA A 271 17.04 -14.56 -6.71
C ALA A 271 15.55 -14.86 -6.85
N THR A 272 14.86 -14.04 -7.61
CA THR A 272 13.41 -14.12 -7.82
C THR A 272 13.06 -14.22 -9.30
N GLN A 273 12.13 -15.10 -9.63
CA GLN A 273 11.60 -15.27 -10.98
C GLN A 273 10.31 -16.10 -10.95
N GLY A 274 9.33 -15.74 -11.74
CA GLY A 274 8.24 -16.63 -12.11
C GLY A 274 7.23 -16.94 -10.99
N GLY A 275 7.17 -16.15 -9.95
CA GLY A 275 6.15 -16.29 -8.92
C GLY A 275 4.89 -15.47 -9.25
N GLY A 276 3.73 -16.13 -9.21
CA GLY A 276 2.46 -15.43 -9.39
C GLY A 276 1.99 -14.77 -8.10
N ILE A 277 1.39 -15.53 -7.19
CA ILE A 277 0.99 -15.08 -5.84
C ILE A 277 1.75 -15.92 -4.83
N LEU A 278 2.48 -15.28 -3.94
CA LEU A 278 3.31 -15.94 -2.93
C LEU A 278 2.89 -15.56 -1.52
N LEU A 279 2.68 -16.57 -0.69
CA LEU A 279 2.56 -16.45 0.76
C LEU A 279 3.81 -17.06 1.38
N LEU A 280 4.71 -16.24 1.89
CA LEU A 280 5.93 -16.67 2.59
C LEU A 280 5.78 -16.39 4.08
N GLY A 281 5.44 -17.42 4.86
CA GLY A 281 5.20 -17.30 6.31
C GLY A 281 3.96 -16.53 6.70
N ALA A 282 3.10 -16.16 5.75
CA ALA A 282 1.86 -15.45 6.01
C ALA A 282 0.91 -16.26 6.90
N THR A 283 0.04 -15.56 7.63
CA THR A 283 -0.93 -16.22 8.52
C THR A 283 -2.33 -15.64 8.33
N PHE A 284 -3.36 -16.49 8.44
CA PHE A 284 -4.77 -16.09 8.36
C PHE A 284 -5.13 -15.34 7.07
N SER A 285 -4.42 -15.61 5.97
CA SER A 285 -4.64 -14.92 4.70
C SER A 285 -5.56 -15.71 3.78
N ARG A 286 -6.20 -15.00 2.86
CA ARG A 286 -7.13 -15.58 1.89
C ARG A 286 -6.72 -15.19 0.46
N VAL A 287 -6.45 -16.20 -0.37
CA VAL A 287 -6.19 -16.03 -1.80
C VAL A 287 -7.36 -16.64 -2.56
N ALA A 288 -8.21 -15.82 -3.18
CA ALA A 288 -9.43 -16.35 -3.78
C ALA A 288 -9.86 -15.65 -5.07
N HIS A 289 -10.49 -16.41 -5.96
CA HIS A 289 -11.05 -15.91 -7.22
C HIS A 289 -10.05 -15.20 -8.12
N ASN A 290 -8.75 -15.49 -7.98
CA ASN A 290 -7.72 -14.91 -8.82
C ASN A 290 -7.53 -15.73 -10.11
N SER A 291 -7.18 -15.04 -11.20
CA SER A 291 -6.69 -15.65 -12.44
C SER A 291 -5.16 -15.56 -12.45
N VAL A 292 -4.47 -16.71 -12.38
CA VAL A 292 -3.02 -16.79 -12.24
C VAL A 292 -2.43 -17.61 -13.38
N THR A 293 -1.79 -16.97 -14.36
CA THR A 293 -1.47 -17.69 -15.62
C THR A 293 -0.07 -17.39 -16.14
N GLY A 294 0.66 -18.45 -16.52
CA GLY A 294 1.91 -18.33 -17.30
C GLY A 294 3.06 -17.69 -16.52
N ASN A 295 3.02 -17.74 -15.20
CA ASN A 295 4.15 -17.34 -14.36
C ASN A 295 5.18 -18.50 -14.39
N SER A 296 6.41 -18.22 -14.81
CA SER A 296 7.40 -19.27 -15.08
C SER A 296 8.81 -18.82 -14.71
N GLY A 297 9.49 -19.66 -13.96
CA GLY A 297 10.87 -19.47 -13.56
C GLY A 297 11.48 -20.74 -12.98
N SER A 298 12.78 -20.72 -12.73
CA SER A 298 13.53 -21.83 -12.13
C SER A 298 13.80 -21.68 -10.63
N GLN A 299 13.49 -20.52 -10.07
CA GLN A 299 13.78 -20.23 -8.68
C GLN A 299 12.85 -21.00 -7.73
N PHE A 300 13.27 -21.18 -6.46
CA PHE A 300 12.46 -21.94 -5.48
C PHE A 300 11.07 -21.32 -5.25
N ASN A 301 10.94 -20.02 -5.47
CA ASN A 301 9.71 -19.24 -5.32
C ASN A 301 8.86 -19.14 -6.60
N SER A 302 9.24 -19.86 -7.68
CA SER A 302 8.45 -19.92 -8.92
C SER A 302 7.20 -20.80 -8.78
N GLY A 303 6.13 -20.40 -9.45
CA GLY A 303 4.85 -21.11 -9.50
C GLY A 303 3.67 -20.17 -9.62
N GLY A 304 2.48 -20.72 -9.80
CA GLY A 304 1.24 -19.93 -9.88
C GLY A 304 0.88 -19.32 -8.53
N ILE A 305 0.32 -20.12 -7.62
CA ILE A 305 0.08 -19.73 -6.22
C ILE A 305 0.99 -20.60 -5.35
N VAL A 306 1.82 -19.95 -4.55
CA VAL A 306 2.91 -20.61 -3.81
C VAL A 306 2.78 -20.26 -2.32
N VAL A 307 2.71 -21.28 -1.47
CA VAL A 307 2.63 -21.16 -0.01
C VAL A 307 3.81 -21.87 0.61
N LEU A 308 4.70 -21.13 1.24
CA LEU A 308 5.96 -21.66 1.79
C LEU A 308 6.26 -21.07 3.17
N SER A 309 7.05 -21.80 3.94
CA SER A 309 7.68 -21.28 5.15
C SER A 309 8.68 -20.18 4.82
N ALA A 310 8.62 -19.05 5.49
CA ALA A 310 9.64 -18.02 5.40
C ALA A 310 10.93 -18.39 6.12
N LYS A 311 10.93 -19.43 6.95
CA LYS A 311 12.14 -19.98 7.61
C LYS A 311 13.21 -20.44 6.61
N MET A 312 12.83 -20.66 5.37
CA MET A 312 13.76 -21.02 4.29
C MET A 312 14.73 -19.87 3.92
N ILE A 313 14.33 -18.63 4.16
CA ILE A 313 15.08 -17.44 3.69
C ILE A 313 15.38 -16.45 4.82
N SER A 314 14.74 -16.61 5.97
CA SER A 314 14.82 -15.67 7.09
C SER A 314 14.46 -16.35 8.41
N GLN A 315 14.30 -15.57 9.48
CA GLN A 315 13.74 -16.04 10.76
C GLN A 315 12.21 -15.95 10.82
N GLY A 316 11.54 -15.91 9.66
CA GLY A 316 10.09 -15.76 9.55
C GLY A 316 9.29 -16.96 10.02
N SER A 317 7.98 -16.84 9.86
CA SER A 317 7.00 -17.83 10.30
C SER A 317 6.80 -18.96 9.29
N ASN A 318 6.09 -20.01 9.72
CA ASN A 318 5.40 -20.92 8.81
C ASN A 318 4.07 -20.31 8.38
N PRO A 319 3.54 -20.66 7.19
CA PRO A 319 2.20 -20.29 6.80
C PRO A 319 1.19 -21.00 7.71
N ASN A 320 0.23 -20.25 8.28
CA ASN A 320 -0.75 -20.86 9.16
C ASN A 320 -2.16 -20.30 8.89
N PHE A 321 -3.14 -21.18 8.85
CA PHE A 321 -4.57 -20.84 8.69
C PHE A 321 -4.86 -20.04 7.40
N ASP A 322 -4.03 -20.18 6.37
CA ASP A 322 -4.25 -19.56 5.08
C ASP A 322 -5.27 -20.39 4.26
N THR A 323 -6.08 -19.69 3.48
CA THR A 323 -7.08 -20.32 2.62
C THR A 323 -6.86 -19.91 1.17
N ILE A 324 -6.58 -20.88 0.32
CA ILE A 324 -6.41 -20.75 -1.12
C ILE A 324 -7.65 -21.36 -1.79
N ALA A 325 -8.56 -20.53 -2.31
CA ALA A 325 -9.87 -21.02 -2.70
C ALA A 325 -10.37 -20.42 -4.03
N PHE A 326 -10.98 -21.26 -4.85
CA PHE A 326 -11.70 -20.85 -6.07
C PHE A 326 -10.84 -20.03 -7.04
N ASN A 327 -9.52 -20.26 -7.08
CA ASN A 327 -8.63 -19.62 -8.04
C ASN A 327 -8.58 -20.44 -9.34
N SER A 328 -8.34 -19.75 -10.44
CA SER A 328 -8.02 -20.33 -11.75
C SER A 328 -6.53 -20.17 -12.01
N ALA A 329 -5.77 -21.25 -11.92
CA ALA A 329 -4.32 -21.25 -12.07
C ALA A 329 -3.86 -22.19 -13.21
N PHE A 330 -3.23 -21.65 -14.24
CA PHE A 330 -2.86 -22.44 -15.41
C PHE A 330 -1.52 -22.04 -16.03
N ARG A 331 -0.83 -23.04 -16.60
CA ARG A 331 0.43 -22.82 -17.36
C ARG A 331 1.52 -22.14 -16.53
N ASN A 332 1.52 -22.36 -15.24
CA ASN A 332 2.58 -21.85 -14.36
C ASN A 332 3.67 -22.93 -14.22
N HIS A 333 4.92 -22.54 -14.21
CA HIS A 333 6.06 -23.43 -13.98
C HIS A 333 6.64 -23.12 -12.59
N ARG A 334 6.89 -24.07 -11.94
CA ARG A 334 7.04 -25.38 -11.44
C ARG A 334 5.73 -26.15 -11.22
N ALA A 335 4.67 -25.46 -10.79
CA ALA A 335 3.30 -25.96 -10.70
C ALA A 335 2.32 -24.79 -10.63
N ASP A 336 1.06 -25.06 -10.91
CA ASP A 336 0.00 -24.07 -10.78
C ASP A 336 -0.29 -23.74 -9.31
N LEU A 337 -0.29 -24.76 -8.43
CA LEU A 337 -0.37 -24.60 -6.97
C LEU A 337 0.81 -25.28 -6.29
N ARG A 338 1.41 -24.63 -5.30
CA ARG A 338 2.52 -25.20 -4.53
C ARG A 338 2.36 -24.91 -3.04
N TRP A 339 2.64 -25.92 -2.24
CA TRP A 339 2.73 -25.83 -0.79
C TRP A 339 3.87 -26.73 -0.30
N ASP A 340 4.69 -26.24 0.61
CA ASP A 340 5.81 -27.02 1.16
C ASP A 340 5.41 -27.98 2.29
N GLY A 341 4.11 -28.05 2.60
CA GLY A 341 3.58 -28.91 3.66
C GLY A 341 3.78 -28.36 5.06
N THR A 342 4.37 -27.18 5.21
CA THR A 342 4.60 -26.58 6.53
C THR A 342 3.39 -25.81 7.03
N GLY A 343 3.40 -25.50 8.33
CA GLY A 343 2.33 -24.75 8.97
C GLY A 343 1.12 -25.63 9.35
N ILE A 344 0.11 -25.00 9.93
CA ILE A 344 -1.14 -25.67 10.36
C ILE A 344 -2.35 -24.95 9.77
N GLY A 345 -3.41 -25.70 9.49
CA GLY A 345 -4.68 -25.13 9.04
C GLY A 345 -4.67 -24.50 7.65
N VAL A 346 -3.64 -24.71 6.84
CA VAL A 346 -3.59 -24.27 5.43
C VAL A 346 -4.59 -25.11 4.62
N ARG A 347 -5.43 -24.45 3.82
CA ARG A 347 -6.52 -25.10 3.08
C ARG A 347 -6.51 -24.71 1.61
N PHE A 348 -6.70 -25.70 0.74
CA PHE A 348 -6.91 -25.53 -0.69
C PHE A 348 -8.31 -26.06 -1.05
N VAL A 349 -9.18 -25.21 -1.60
CA VAL A 349 -10.59 -25.54 -1.83
C VAL A 349 -11.06 -25.02 -3.18
N GLY A 350 -11.60 -25.90 -4.03
CA GLY A 350 -12.26 -25.48 -5.28
C GLY A 350 -11.38 -24.72 -6.26
N ASN A 351 -10.06 -24.94 -6.23
CA ASN A 351 -9.15 -24.31 -7.18
C ASN A 351 -9.12 -25.10 -8.49
N VAL A 352 -9.28 -24.44 -9.61
CA VAL A 352 -9.17 -25.03 -10.93
C VAL A 352 -7.75 -24.87 -11.45
N CYS A 353 -7.03 -25.97 -11.56
CA CYS A 353 -5.63 -26.01 -12.02
C CYS A 353 -5.29 -27.35 -12.66
N ARG A 354 -4.09 -27.49 -13.26
CA ARG A 354 -3.63 -28.75 -13.88
C ARG A 354 -2.56 -29.44 -13.07
N THR A 355 -1.72 -28.67 -12.40
CA THR A 355 -0.54 -29.18 -11.69
C THR A 355 -0.46 -28.67 -10.28
N SER A 356 -0.14 -29.55 -9.33
CA SER A 356 0.10 -29.14 -7.94
C SER A 356 1.24 -29.91 -7.28
N VAL A 357 1.90 -29.29 -6.33
CA VAL A 357 2.92 -29.91 -5.47
C VAL A 357 2.60 -29.52 -4.03
N PRO A 358 2.25 -30.49 -3.17
CA PRO A 358 1.99 -31.90 -3.46
C PRO A 358 0.78 -32.09 -4.40
N PRO A 359 0.60 -33.30 -4.96
CA PRO A 359 -0.63 -33.64 -5.69
C PRO A 359 -1.90 -33.44 -4.84
N GLY A 360 -3.03 -33.10 -5.50
CA GLY A 360 -4.34 -32.99 -4.83
C GLY A 360 -4.70 -31.60 -4.32
N LEU A 361 -3.95 -30.54 -4.64
CA LEU A 361 -4.34 -29.16 -4.32
C LEU A 361 -5.30 -28.57 -5.37
N CYS A 362 -5.39 -29.16 -6.56
CA CYS A 362 -6.38 -28.87 -7.59
C CYS A 362 -7.66 -29.69 -7.38
N HIS A 363 -8.81 -29.12 -7.74
CA HIS A 363 -10.12 -29.79 -7.69
C HIS A 363 -10.84 -29.65 -9.03
#